data_144fc9dd943249feb289577451b1f68c
#
_entry.id   144fc9dd943249feb289577451b1f68c
#
_cell.length_a   1.000
_cell.length_b   1.000
_cell.length_c   1.000
_cell.angle_alpha   90.00
_cell.angle_beta   90.00
_cell.angle_gamma   90.00
#
_symmetry.space_group_name_H-M   'P 1'
#
loop_
_entity.id
_entity.type
_entity.pdbx_description
1 polymer ?
#
loop_
_entity_poly.entity_id
_entity_poly.type
_entity_poly.pdbx_seq_one_letter_code
_entity_poly.pdbx_strand_id
1 'polypeptide(L)'
;MQSGGWPAPVEVEAAGHLGHVFASRAPARAGAPRTAVVLIHGIGVSHRYFTRLQGLLAESVDTYAIDLPGFGATPRPERTLSVEDQATYILGALEQLGVLEFVLVGHSMGAQFATAAALQQPHRISQLVLMGPVVDSKRRTVLQQALALSRDSLFYESPSSNALVLTDYFRCGASWYLKTLRVMMDYPTEKRIPGVTAPVLVIRGADDPVASVDWCRRLAGRAANGQLLEIEGAGHVVQHNRSEDVAAAILDFAGIRRPAEEVHPGRPG
;
A
#
# COMPACT_ATOMS: atom_id res chain seq x y z
N MET A 1 -9.13 24.65 -9.25
CA MET A 1 -7.88 23.87 -9.26
C MET A 1 -7.05 24.29 -8.07
N GLN A 2 -7.18 23.63 -6.95
CA GLN A 2 -6.28 23.84 -5.81
C GLN A 2 -4.94 23.19 -6.17
N SER A 3 -3.87 23.93 -6.06
CA SER A 3 -2.49 23.45 -6.21
C SER A 3 -2.27 22.32 -5.21
N GLY A 4 -2.28 21.07 -5.70
CA GLY A 4 -2.12 19.87 -4.89
C GLY A 4 -0.71 19.78 -4.29
N GLY A 5 -0.46 20.56 -3.26
CA GLY A 5 0.67 20.36 -2.36
C GLY A 5 0.40 19.12 -1.50
N TRP A 6 1.44 18.33 -1.26
CA TRP A 6 1.41 17.22 -0.30
C TRP A 6 0.91 17.72 1.06
N PRO A 7 0.11 16.93 1.80
CA PRO A 7 -0.12 17.24 3.21
C PRO A 7 1.23 17.31 3.92
N ALA A 8 1.37 18.26 4.84
CA ALA A 8 2.56 18.33 5.67
C ALA A 8 2.72 17.00 6.44
N PRO A 9 3.95 16.48 6.55
CA PRO A 9 4.19 15.27 7.33
C PRO A 9 3.86 15.52 8.80
N VAL A 10 3.24 14.53 9.42
CA VAL A 10 3.13 14.44 10.88
C VAL A 10 4.29 13.57 11.34
N GLU A 11 5.15 14.12 12.19
CA GLU A 11 6.22 13.34 12.82
C GLU A 11 5.62 12.42 13.88
N VAL A 12 6.09 11.17 13.87
CA VAL A 12 5.70 10.14 14.84
C VAL A 12 6.95 9.43 15.37
N GLU A 13 6.90 8.99 16.61
CA GLU A 13 7.95 8.14 17.19
C GLU A 13 7.30 6.84 17.67
N ALA A 14 7.57 5.74 16.98
CA ALA A 14 7.01 4.45 17.31
C ALA A 14 8.08 3.35 17.27
N ALA A 15 8.00 2.41 18.18
CA ALA A 15 8.96 1.30 18.32
C ALA A 15 10.44 1.76 18.38
N GLY A 16 10.70 2.96 18.92
CA GLY A 16 12.04 3.56 19.00
C GLY A 16 12.56 4.14 17.67
N HIS A 17 11.67 4.39 16.70
CA HIS A 17 12.02 4.99 15.41
C HIS A 17 11.19 6.23 15.13
N LEU A 18 11.85 7.31 14.74
CA LEU A 18 11.20 8.49 14.17
C LEU A 18 10.69 8.16 12.77
N GLY A 19 9.58 8.78 12.38
CA GLY A 19 9.06 8.65 11.02
C GLY A 19 8.02 9.69 10.67
N HIS A 20 7.47 9.56 9.45
CA HIS A 20 6.55 10.53 8.88
C HIS A 20 5.28 9.86 8.40
N VAL A 21 4.15 10.45 8.76
CA VAL A 21 2.82 10.07 8.28
C VAL A 21 2.20 11.24 7.53
N PHE A 22 1.70 10.99 6.35
CA PHE A 22 1.04 11.97 5.49
C PHE A 22 -0.47 11.73 5.55
N ALA A 23 -1.17 12.60 6.26
CA ALA A 23 -2.60 12.47 6.51
C ALA A 23 -3.41 13.38 5.57
N SER A 24 -4.37 12.80 4.84
CA SER A 24 -5.39 13.52 4.09
C SER A 24 -6.74 13.27 4.75
N ARG A 25 -7.43 14.36 5.14
CA ARG A 25 -8.71 14.27 5.86
C ARG A 25 -9.88 14.35 4.89
N ALA A 26 -10.83 13.45 5.05
CA ALA A 26 -12.09 13.52 4.33
C ALA A 26 -12.95 14.71 4.83
N PRO A 27 -13.83 15.25 3.97
CA PRO A 27 -14.81 16.22 4.40
C PRO A 27 -15.66 15.67 5.57
N ALA A 28 -15.88 16.51 6.59
CA ALA A 28 -16.68 16.11 7.74
C ALA A 28 -18.12 15.75 7.31
N ARG A 29 -18.55 14.54 7.59
CA ARG A 29 -19.91 14.06 7.34
C ARG A 29 -20.54 13.64 8.65
N ALA A 30 -21.74 14.14 8.94
CA ALA A 30 -22.47 13.75 10.13
C ALA A 30 -22.79 12.25 10.09
N GLY A 31 -22.44 11.52 11.15
CA GLY A 31 -22.73 10.08 11.29
C GLY A 31 -21.83 9.13 10.45
N ALA A 32 -20.80 9.64 9.75
CA ALA A 32 -19.86 8.77 9.08
C ALA A 32 -19.03 7.97 10.11
N PRO A 33 -18.84 6.65 9.89
CA PRO A 33 -17.93 5.87 10.73
C PRO A 33 -16.51 6.45 10.60
N ARG A 34 -15.75 6.48 11.68
CA ARG A 34 -14.36 6.94 11.71
C ARG A 34 -13.39 5.86 11.18
N THR A 35 -13.79 5.14 10.15
CA THR A 35 -12.91 4.20 9.46
C THR A 35 -11.87 5.00 8.71
N ALA A 36 -10.60 4.61 8.81
CA ALA A 36 -9.50 5.20 8.04
C ALA A 36 -8.97 4.20 7.01
N VAL A 37 -8.31 4.70 5.97
CA VAL A 37 -7.49 3.89 5.06
C VAL A 37 -6.02 4.21 5.29
N VAL A 38 -5.20 3.18 5.45
CA VAL A 38 -3.76 3.31 5.67
C VAL A 38 -2.99 2.67 4.54
N LEU A 39 -2.09 3.43 3.91
CA LEU A 39 -1.32 3.03 2.74
C LEU A 39 0.14 2.77 3.11
N ILE A 40 0.63 1.56 2.84
CA ILE A 40 1.99 1.11 3.13
C ILE A 40 2.73 0.80 1.83
N HIS A 41 3.81 1.53 1.59
CA HIS A 41 4.60 1.45 0.37
C HIS A 41 5.49 0.19 0.28
N GLY A 42 5.98 -0.08 -0.93
CA GLY A 42 6.91 -1.16 -1.23
C GLY A 42 8.37 -0.82 -0.97
N ILE A 43 9.26 -1.72 -1.39
CA ILE A 43 10.71 -1.56 -1.23
C ILE A 43 11.24 -0.38 -2.06
N GLY A 44 12.07 0.45 -1.45
CA GLY A 44 12.84 1.50 -2.12
C GLY A 44 12.06 2.75 -2.48
N VAL A 45 10.75 2.78 -2.26
CA VAL A 45 9.85 3.92 -2.56
C VAL A 45 9.34 4.59 -1.28
N SER A 46 8.40 5.52 -1.40
CA SER A 46 7.85 6.32 -0.32
C SER A 46 6.35 6.59 -0.53
N HIS A 47 5.70 7.30 0.41
CA HIS A 47 4.31 7.78 0.27
C HIS A 47 4.02 8.42 -1.09
N ARG A 48 5.04 9.02 -1.74
CA ARG A 48 4.90 9.82 -2.96
C ARG A 48 4.17 9.11 -4.10
N TYR A 49 4.37 7.81 -4.25
CA TYR A 49 3.71 7.07 -5.35
C TYR A 49 2.24 6.72 -5.07
N PHE A 50 1.74 7.03 -3.85
CA PHE A 50 0.33 6.96 -3.50
C PHE A 50 -0.44 8.26 -3.70
N THR A 51 0.19 9.35 -4.15
CA THR A 51 -0.43 10.69 -4.19
C THR A 51 -1.82 10.69 -4.83
N ARG A 52 -1.94 10.08 -6.01
CA ARG A 52 -3.20 10.03 -6.75
C ARG A 52 -4.25 9.23 -5.99
N LEU A 53 -3.88 8.02 -5.56
CA LEU A 53 -4.76 7.14 -4.80
C LEU A 53 -5.19 7.78 -3.48
N GLN A 54 -4.24 8.36 -2.73
CA GLN A 54 -4.53 9.03 -1.47
C GLN A 54 -5.50 10.20 -1.64
N GLY A 55 -5.33 11.01 -2.69
CA GLY A 55 -6.25 12.11 -3.01
C GLY A 55 -7.67 11.63 -3.28
N LEU A 56 -7.82 10.60 -4.10
CA LEU A 56 -9.13 10.00 -4.44
C LEU A 56 -9.82 9.38 -3.22
N LEU A 57 -9.08 8.64 -2.40
CA LEU A 57 -9.63 8.05 -1.17
C LEU A 57 -10.05 9.12 -0.16
N ALA A 58 -9.27 10.21 -0.06
CA ALA A 58 -9.54 11.31 0.87
C ALA A 58 -10.82 12.10 0.56
N GLU A 59 -11.40 11.95 -0.62
CA GLU A 59 -12.72 12.48 -0.92
C GLU A 59 -13.84 11.79 -0.12
N SER A 60 -13.58 10.57 0.37
CA SER A 60 -14.56 9.72 1.05
C SER A 60 -14.18 9.35 2.48
N VAL A 61 -12.90 9.21 2.79
CA VAL A 61 -12.41 8.63 4.03
C VAL A 61 -11.06 9.22 4.42
N ASP A 62 -10.80 9.39 5.72
CA ASP A 62 -9.49 9.77 6.22
C ASP A 62 -8.43 8.77 5.75
N THR A 63 -7.40 9.27 5.09
CA THR A 63 -6.38 8.44 4.46
C THR A 63 -4.99 8.82 4.92
N TYR A 64 -4.20 7.84 5.30
CA TYR A 64 -2.85 7.99 5.83
C TYR A 64 -1.86 7.21 4.97
N ALA A 65 -0.80 7.85 4.52
CA ALA A 65 0.33 7.18 3.88
C ALA A 65 1.56 7.28 4.80
N ILE A 66 2.24 6.17 5.05
CA ILE A 66 3.35 6.10 6.00
C ILE A 66 4.67 5.93 5.25
N ASP A 67 5.65 6.80 5.52
CA ASP A 67 7.04 6.54 5.17
C ASP A 67 7.67 5.65 6.24
N LEU A 68 8.03 4.45 5.83
CA LEU A 68 8.60 3.45 6.73
C LEU A 68 10.03 3.81 7.13
N PRO A 69 10.53 3.38 8.32
CA PRO A 69 11.91 3.59 8.75
C PRO A 69 12.94 3.21 7.67
N GLY A 70 13.75 4.17 7.28
CA GLY A 70 14.76 4.04 6.22
C GLY A 70 14.31 4.35 4.81
N PHE A 71 13.05 4.82 4.62
CA PHE A 71 12.49 5.19 3.32
C PHE A 71 11.91 6.60 3.32
N GLY A 72 11.80 7.20 2.13
CA GLY A 72 11.28 8.55 1.97
C GLY A 72 12.10 9.58 2.74
N ALA A 73 11.43 10.34 3.60
CA ALA A 73 12.06 11.31 4.51
C ALA A 73 12.37 10.73 5.90
N THR A 74 11.99 9.48 6.15
CA THR A 74 12.17 8.84 7.46
C THR A 74 13.61 8.37 7.67
N PRO A 75 14.23 8.65 8.82
CA PRO A 75 15.62 8.25 9.11
C PRO A 75 15.84 6.75 9.00
N ARG A 76 17.04 6.37 8.61
CA ARG A 76 17.44 4.95 8.57
C ARG A 76 17.74 4.44 9.96
N PRO A 77 17.16 3.30 10.35
CA PRO A 77 17.54 2.63 11.59
C PRO A 77 18.99 2.15 11.54
N GLU A 78 19.61 1.97 12.70
CA GLU A 78 20.98 1.42 12.82
C GLU A 78 21.05 -0.02 12.29
N ARG A 79 20.00 -0.81 12.53
CA ARG A 79 19.87 -2.17 12.00
C ARG A 79 18.76 -2.27 10.95
N THR A 80 18.85 -3.26 10.08
CA THR A 80 17.73 -3.59 9.18
C THR A 80 16.57 -4.16 10.00
N LEU A 81 15.38 -3.58 9.85
CA LEU A 81 14.17 -4.05 10.53
C LEU A 81 13.59 -5.27 9.82
N SER A 82 13.10 -6.22 10.59
CA SER A 82 12.31 -7.35 10.08
C SER A 82 10.93 -6.89 9.60
N VAL A 83 10.18 -7.77 8.95
CA VAL A 83 8.80 -7.48 8.56
C VAL A 83 7.94 -7.24 9.79
N GLU A 84 8.16 -7.97 10.85
CA GLU A 84 7.49 -7.85 12.14
C GLU A 84 7.82 -6.53 12.84
N ASP A 85 9.09 -6.08 12.82
CA ASP A 85 9.50 -4.77 13.36
C ASP A 85 8.80 -3.61 12.62
N GLN A 86 8.74 -3.68 11.28
CA GLN A 86 8.03 -2.68 10.47
C GLN A 86 6.53 -2.66 10.78
N ALA A 87 5.92 -3.83 10.96
CA ALA A 87 4.51 -3.94 11.36
C ALA A 87 4.27 -3.29 12.75
N THR A 88 5.15 -3.54 13.71
CA THR A 88 5.08 -2.92 15.05
C THR A 88 5.20 -1.40 14.95
N TYR A 89 6.12 -0.90 14.11
CA TYR A 89 6.25 0.54 13.85
C TYR A 89 4.95 1.14 13.28
N ILE A 90 4.37 0.52 12.25
CA ILE A 90 3.12 0.97 11.61
C ILE A 90 2.00 1.09 12.65
N LEU A 91 1.80 0.03 13.44
CA LEU A 91 0.74 -0.02 14.45
C LEU A 91 0.92 1.03 15.54
N GLY A 92 2.16 1.24 16.02
CA GLY A 92 2.48 2.26 17.01
C GLY A 92 2.33 3.69 16.47
N ALA A 93 2.75 3.94 15.22
CA ALA A 93 2.58 5.24 14.58
C ALA A 93 1.09 5.64 14.46
N LEU A 94 0.24 4.68 14.06
CA LEU A 94 -1.20 4.90 13.96
C LEU A 94 -1.88 5.07 15.33
N GLU A 95 -1.42 4.35 16.34
CA GLU A 95 -1.90 4.51 17.72
C GLU A 95 -1.61 5.92 18.26
N GLN A 96 -0.41 6.43 18.04
CA GLN A 96 -0.03 7.80 18.42
C GLN A 96 -0.92 8.86 17.74
N LEU A 97 -1.42 8.58 16.53
CA LEU A 97 -2.33 9.46 15.81
C LEU A 97 -3.81 9.25 16.18
N GLY A 98 -4.12 8.34 17.09
CA GLY A 98 -5.48 7.98 17.48
C GLY A 98 -6.26 7.21 16.41
N VAL A 99 -5.57 6.60 15.44
CA VAL A 99 -6.16 5.76 14.39
C VAL A 99 -6.20 4.32 14.90
N LEU A 100 -7.32 3.94 15.49
CA LEU A 100 -7.44 2.68 16.23
C LEU A 100 -7.95 1.52 15.37
N GLU A 101 -8.86 1.79 14.43
CA GLU A 101 -9.42 0.82 13.50
C GLU A 101 -9.33 1.35 12.05
N PHE A 102 -8.89 0.52 11.11
CA PHE A 102 -8.62 0.97 9.75
C PHE A 102 -8.61 -0.18 8.73
N VAL A 103 -8.82 0.20 7.48
CA VAL A 103 -8.49 -0.63 6.30
C VAL A 103 -7.00 -0.49 6.05
N LEU A 104 -6.26 -1.59 6.06
CA LEU A 104 -4.82 -1.58 5.84
C LEU A 104 -4.49 -2.03 4.41
N VAL A 105 -3.84 -1.16 3.67
CA VAL A 105 -3.49 -1.36 2.26
C VAL A 105 -1.98 -1.42 2.13
N GLY A 106 -1.45 -2.55 1.67
CA GLY A 106 -0.02 -2.72 1.42
C GLY A 106 0.27 -3.00 -0.06
N HIS A 107 1.22 -2.24 -0.63
CA HIS A 107 1.66 -2.48 -2.00
C HIS A 107 3.02 -3.17 -2.04
N SER A 108 3.18 -4.19 -2.90
CA SER A 108 4.44 -4.91 -3.12
C SER A 108 5.00 -5.48 -1.80
N MET A 109 6.18 -5.09 -1.34
CA MET A 109 6.72 -5.45 -0.02
C MET A 109 5.82 -4.94 1.13
N GLY A 110 5.13 -3.81 0.94
CA GLY A 110 4.14 -3.30 1.90
C GLY A 110 3.03 -4.30 2.23
N ALA A 111 2.70 -5.19 1.30
CA ALA A 111 1.75 -6.29 1.54
C ALA A 111 2.22 -7.27 2.62
N GLN A 112 3.55 -7.46 2.75
CA GLN A 112 4.14 -8.29 3.80
C GLN A 112 4.00 -7.61 5.17
N PHE A 113 4.30 -6.31 5.25
CA PHE A 113 4.15 -5.52 6.46
C PHE A 113 2.69 -5.45 6.92
N ALA A 114 1.78 -5.24 5.96
CA ALA A 114 0.34 -5.21 6.23
C ALA A 114 -0.16 -6.58 6.74
N THR A 115 0.31 -7.68 6.16
CA THR A 115 -0.01 -9.04 6.64
C THR A 115 0.50 -9.25 8.07
N ALA A 116 1.74 -8.84 8.37
CA ALA A 116 2.30 -8.96 9.71
C ALA A 116 1.54 -8.11 10.74
N ALA A 117 1.17 -6.88 10.38
CA ALA A 117 0.36 -6.01 11.24
C ALA A 117 -1.02 -6.60 11.54
N ALA A 118 -1.67 -7.19 10.53
CA ALA A 118 -2.96 -7.87 10.70
C ALA A 118 -2.87 -9.10 11.63
N LEU A 119 -1.72 -9.78 11.65
CA LEU A 119 -1.48 -10.88 12.58
C LEU A 119 -1.13 -10.43 13.99
N GLN A 120 -0.44 -9.28 14.15
CA GLN A 120 -0.08 -8.74 15.46
C GLN A 120 -1.29 -8.13 16.20
N GLN A 121 -2.13 -7.37 15.51
CA GLN A 121 -3.28 -6.69 16.09
C GLN A 121 -4.54 -6.85 15.22
N PRO A 122 -5.11 -8.07 15.15
CA PRO A 122 -6.21 -8.39 14.23
C PRO A 122 -7.47 -7.55 14.49
N HIS A 123 -7.71 -7.12 15.72
CA HIS A 123 -8.88 -6.33 16.10
C HIS A 123 -8.85 -4.88 15.58
N ARG A 124 -7.69 -4.39 15.12
CA ARG A 124 -7.53 -3.04 14.55
C ARG A 124 -7.70 -3.02 13.03
N ILE A 125 -7.58 -4.16 12.36
CA ILE A 125 -7.63 -4.25 10.91
C ILE A 125 -9.04 -4.69 10.49
N SER A 126 -9.87 -3.74 10.06
CA SER A 126 -11.23 -4.04 9.58
C SER A 126 -11.21 -4.82 8.27
N GLN A 127 -10.33 -4.47 7.34
CA GLN A 127 -10.06 -5.17 6.09
C GLN A 127 -8.58 -5.03 5.72
N LEU A 128 -8.06 -6.03 5.01
CA LEU A 128 -6.69 -6.07 4.50
C LEU A 128 -6.69 -6.05 2.97
N VAL A 129 -5.98 -5.10 2.36
CA VAL A 129 -5.82 -5.01 0.90
C VAL A 129 -4.34 -5.22 0.55
N LEU A 130 -4.06 -6.21 -0.29
CA LEU A 130 -2.72 -6.56 -0.77
C LEU A 130 -2.62 -6.25 -2.26
N MET A 131 -1.96 -5.15 -2.62
CA MET A 131 -1.76 -4.74 -4.02
C MET A 131 -0.41 -5.24 -4.52
N GLY A 132 -0.38 -5.92 -5.68
CA GLY A 132 0.83 -6.45 -6.26
C GLY A 132 1.71 -7.22 -5.26
N PRO A 133 1.16 -8.14 -4.45
CA PRO A 133 1.91 -8.73 -3.34
C PRO A 133 3.13 -9.52 -3.82
N VAL A 134 4.25 -9.38 -3.10
CA VAL A 134 5.51 -10.11 -3.31
C VAL A 134 5.79 -10.98 -2.06
N VAL A 135 6.56 -12.02 -2.10
CA VAL A 135 7.31 -12.70 -3.14
C VAL A 135 6.57 -13.98 -3.49
N ASP A 136 6.42 -14.30 -4.79
CA ASP A 136 5.85 -15.60 -5.19
C ASP A 136 6.74 -16.75 -4.67
N SER A 137 6.17 -17.64 -3.86
CA SER A 137 6.88 -18.75 -3.26
C SER A 137 7.51 -19.71 -4.29
N LYS A 138 6.99 -19.74 -5.51
CA LYS A 138 7.51 -20.54 -6.64
C LYS A 138 8.60 -19.81 -7.44
N ARG A 139 8.82 -18.52 -7.23
CA ARG A 139 9.78 -17.66 -7.97
C ARG A 139 10.64 -16.86 -7.02
N ARG A 140 11.23 -17.51 -6.01
CA ARG A 140 11.99 -16.87 -4.92
C ARG A 140 13.46 -16.60 -5.25
N THR A 141 13.80 -16.14 -6.44
CA THR A 141 15.17 -15.70 -6.70
C THR A 141 15.22 -14.20 -6.94
N VAL A 142 16.26 -13.55 -6.40
CA VAL A 142 16.49 -12.11 -6.59
C VAL A 142 16.56 -11.76 -8.07
N LEU A 143 17.18 -12.62 -8.88
CA LEU A 143 17.30 -12.41 -10.33
C LEU A 143 15.91 -12.43 -11.00
N GLN A 144 15.04 -13.36 -10.64
CA GLN A 144 13.68 -13.42 -11.19
C GLN A 144 12.85 -12.19 -10.82
N GLN A 145 12.98 -11.70 -9.58
CA GLN A 145 12.31 -10.48 -9.14
C GLN A 145 12.87 -9.25 -9.87
N ALA A 146 14.18 -9.13 -10.01
CA ALA A 146 14.83 -8.04 -10.72
C ALA A 146 14.44 -8.00 -12.19
N LEU A 147 14.40 -9.15 -12.87
CA LEU A 147 13.97 -9.25 -14.27
C LEU A 147 12.48 -8.91 -14.44
N ALA A 148 11.63 -9.34 -13.51
CA ALA A 148 10.21 -9.00 -13.53
C ALA A 148 9.98 -7.49 -13.35
N LEU A 149 10.65 -6.85 -12.37
CA LEU A 149 10.59 -5.41 -12.15
C LEU A 149 11.15 -4.60 -13.35
N SER A 150 12.24 -5.06 -13.96
CA SER A 150 12.79 -4.41 -15.16
C SER A 150 11.83 -4.48 -16.34
N ARG A 151 11.18 -5.63 -16.53
CA ARG A 151 10.16 -5.82 -17.57
C ARG A 151 8.95 -4.94 -17.32
N ASP A 152 8.47 -4.87 -16.08
CA ASP A 152 7.37 -4.01 -15.67
C ASP A 152 7.65 -2.55 -16.00
N SER A 153 8.81 -2.03 -15.55
CA SER A 153 9.22 -0.65 -15.79
C SER A 153 9.32 -0.30 -17.27
N LEU A 154 9.80 -1.23 -18.12
CA LEU A 154 10.01 -0.96 -19.53
C LEU A 154 8.72 -1.01 -20.37
N PHE A 155 7.78 -1.86 -20.03
CA PHE A 155 6.65 -2.19 -20.91
C PHE A 155 5.27 -1.83 -20.35
N TYR A 156 5.12 -1.71 -19.03
CA TYR A 156 3.81 -1.60 -18.40
C TYR A 156 3.62 -0.36 -17.53
N GLU A 157 4.73 0.34 -17.20
CA GLU A 157 4.67 1.52 -16.34
C GLU A 157 4.70 2.83 -17.12
N SER A 158 3.96 3.83 -16.61
CA SER A 158 3.97 5.17 -17.20
C SER A 158 5.31 5.88 -16.97
N PRO A 159 5.73 6.82 -17.84
CA PRO A 159 6.93 7.61 -17.62
C PRO A 159 6.92 8.36 -16.27
N SER A 160 5.75 8.80 -15.80
CA SER A 160 5.61 9.49 -14.51
C SER A 160 5.81 8.54 -13.32
N SER A 161 5.30 7.32 -13.41
CA SER A 161 5.52 6.26 -12.43
C SER A 161 7.01 5.92 -12.34
N ASN A 162 7.64 5.65 -13.49
CA ASN A 162 9.05 5.31 -13.57
C ASN A 162 9.96 6.42 -13.01
N ALA A 163 9.70 7.69 -13.35
CA ALA A 163 10.48 8.81 -12.84
C ALA A 163 10.39 8.93 -11.31
N LEU A 164 9.22 8.70 -10.76
CA LEU A 164 8.98 8.77 -9.32
C LEU A 164 9.66 7.61 -8.58
N VAL A 165 9.47 6.38 -9.05
CA VAL A 165 10.09 5.16 -8.48
C VAL A 165 11.61 5.26 -8.57
N LEU A 166 12.16 5.67 -9.72
CA LEU A 166 13.61 5.80 -9.90
C LEU A 166 14.21 6.86 -8.97
N THR A 167 13.53 8.00 -8.81
CA THR A 167 13.97 9.05 -7.88
C THR A 167 14.02 8.54 -6.44
N ASP A 168 13.02 7.78 -6.01
CA ASP A 168 12.98 7.22 -4.67
C ASP A 168 14.03 6.11 -4.48
N TYR A 169 14.31 5.30 -5.50
CA TYR A 169 15.40 4.30 -5.47
C TYR A 169 16.78 4.95 -5.29
N PHE A 170 17.03 6.08 -5.96
CA PHE A 170 18.27 6.83 -5.73
C PHE A 170 18.39 7.35 -4.29
N ARG A 171 17.29 7.85 -3.72
CA ARG A 171 17.24 8.29 -2.31
C ARG A 171 17.42 7.13 -1.34
N CYS A 172 16.79 5.99 -1.63
CA CYS A 172 16.95 4.77 -0.84
C CYS A 172 18.39 4.28 -0.82
N GLY A 173 19.10 4.37 -1.94
CA GLY A 173 20.48 3.93 -2.10
C GLY A 173 20.64 2.40 -2.09
N ALA A 174 21.59 1.92 -2.91
CA ALA A 174 21.74 0.50 -3.22
C ALA A 174 21.99 -0.38 -1.98
N SER A 175 22.81 0.08 -1.02
CA SER A 175 23.13 -0.71 0.17
C SER A 175 21.90 -0.98 1.03
N TRP A 176 21.06 0.06 1.29
CA TRP A 176 19.84 -0.10 2.07
C TRP A 176 18.79 -0.95 1.34
N TYR A 177 18.63 -0.72 0.05
CA TYR A 177 17.77 -1.51 -0.82
C TYR A 177 18.12 -3.01 -0.74
N LEU A 178 19.40 -3.39 -0.90
CA LEU A 178 19.82 -4.79 -0.85
C LEU A 178 19.64 -5.45 0.51
N LYS A 179 19.83 -4.70 1.60
CA LYS A 179 19.54 -5.21 2.95
C LYS A 179 18.05 -5.50 3.13
N THR A 180 17.20 -4.56 2.71
CA THR A 180 15.74 -4.71 2.80
C THR A 180 15.21 -5.77 1.85
N LEU A 181 15.83 -5.93 0.68
CA LEU A 181 15.49 -6.98 -0.28
C LEU A 181 15.63 -8.38 0.33
N ARG A 182 16.66 -8.62 1.15
CA ARG A 182 16.81 -9.89 1.88
C ARG A 182 15.64 -10.13 2.81
N VAL A 183 15.26 -9.12 3.61
CA VAL A 183 14.09 -9.21 4.50
C VAL A 183 12.82 -9.55 3.72
N MET A 184 12.61 -8.88 2.59
CA MET A 184 11.47 -9.14 1.69
C MET A 184 11.47 -10.60 1.19
N MET A 185 12.63 -11.09 0.76
CA MET A 185 12.74 -12.45 0.21
C MET A 185 12.50 -13.54 1.24
N ASP A 186 12.79 -13.28 2.51
CA ASP A 186 12.71 -14.28 3.59
C ASP A 186 11.28 -14.41 4.17
N TYR A 187 10.41 -13.40 4.01
CA TYR A 187 9.09 -13.43 4.62
C TYR A 187 8.11 -14.36 3.88
N PRO A 188 7.53 -15.37 4.58
CA PRO A 188 6.70 -16.38 3.94
C PRO A 188 5.21 -15.99 3.93
N THR A 189 4.82 -14.96 3.18
CA THR A 189 3.44 -14.44 3.12
C THR A 189 2.40 -15.53 2.92
N GLU A 190 2.66 -16.50 2.02
CA GLU A 190 1.73 -17.60 1.72
C GLU A 190 1.45 -18.50 2.92
N LYS A 191 2.41 -18.61 3.85
CA LYS A 191 2.25 -19.41 5.08
C LYS A 191 1.61 -18.61 6.20
N ARG A 192 1.67 -17.27 6.12
CA ARG A 192 1.17 -16.36 7.16
C ARG A 192 -0.28 -15.97 6.93
N ILE A 193 -0.68 -15.77 5.66
CA ILE A 193 -2.01 -15.26 5.30
C ILE A 193 -3.19 -16.07 5.85
N PRO A 194 -3.12 -17.41 6.04
CA PRO A 194 -4.20 -18.17 6.67
C PRO A 194 -4.54 -17.74 8.10
N GLY A 195 -3.60 -17.11 8.80
CA GLY A 195 -3.83 -16.59 10.15
C GLY A 195 -4.51 -15.22 10.22
N VAL A 196 -4.68 -14.54 9.08
CA VAL A 196 -5.37 -13.25 9.03
C VAL A 196 -6.87 -13.48 9.13
N THR A 197 -7.51 -12.87 10.12
CA THR A 197 -8.96 -13.00 10.38
C THR A 197 -9.80 -11.95 9.63
N ALA A 198 -9.21 -10.79 9.32
CA ALA A 198 -9.88 -9.76 8.52
C ALA A 198 -10.16 -10.26 7.10
N PRO A 199 -11.23 -9.80 6.44
CA PRO A 199 -11.41 -9.98 5.01
C PRO A 199 -10.20 -9.48 4.22
N VAL A 200 -9.80 -10.22 3.16
CA VAL A 200 -8.60 -9.91 2.36
C VAL A 200 -8.99 -9.68 0.91
N LEU A 201 -8.61 -8.53 0.36
CA LEU A 201 -8.68 -8.25 -1.07
C LEU A 201 -7.25 -8.26 -1.65
N VAL A 202 -7.00 -9.13 -2.60
CA VAL A 202 -5.76 -9.12 -3.40
C VAL A 202 -6.04 -8.37 -4.69
N ILE A 203 -5.33 -7.26 -4.94
CA ILE A 203 -5.42 -6.48 -6.18
C ILE A 203 -4.13 -6.69 -6.97
N ARG A 204 -4.24 -6.92 -8.28
CA ARG A 204 -3.10 -6.92 -9.20
C ARG A 204 -3.45 -6.20 -10.50
N GLY A 205 -2.46 -5.63 -11.16
CA GLY A 205 -2.59 -5.26 -12.57
C GLY A 205 -2.60 -6.52 -13.43
N ALA A 206 -3.44 -6.59 -14.46
CA ALA A 206 -3.53 -7.76 -15.33
C ALA A 206 -2.20 -8.07 -16.04
N ASP A 207 -1.40 -7.04 -16.30
CA ASP A 207 -0.10 -7.13 -16.96
C ASP A 207 1.09 -7.20 -15.99
N ASP A 208 0.85 -7.27 -14.66
CA ASP A 208 1.90 -7.30 -13.63
C ASP A 208 2.77 -8.57 -13.74
N PRO A 209 4.05 -8.46 -14.15
CA PRO A 209 4.95 -9.61 -14.25
C PRO A 209 5.55 -10.03 -12.90
N VAL A 210 5.45 -9.17 -11.87
CA VAL A 210 6.00 -9.39 -10.52
C VAL A 210 5.03 -10.20 -9.69
N ALA A 211 3.77 -9.76 -9.60
CA ALA A 211 2.69 -10.45 -8.91
C ALA A 211 1.83 -11.24 -9.90
N SER A 212 2.29 -12.46 -10.25
CA SER A 212 1.59 -13.31 -11.21
C SER A 212 0.17 -13.65 -10.76
N VAL A 213 -0.75 -13.85 -11.72
CA VAL A 213 -2.15 -14.20 -11.42
C VAL A 213 -2.25 -15.47 -10.57
N ASP A 214 -1.45 -16.48 -10.85
CA ASP A 214 -1.45 -17.72 -10.08
C ASP A 214 -0.99 -17.52 -8.64
N TRP A 215 -0.03 -16.63 -8.41
CA TRP A 215 0.40 -16.25 -7.08
C TRP A 215 -0.70 -15.52 -6.30
N CYS A 216 -1.29 -14.49 -6.91
CA CYS A 216 -2.37 -13.71 -6.29
C CYS A 216 -3.61 -14.58 -6.02
N ARG A 217 -3.95 -15.48 -6.95
CA ARG A 217 -5.04 -16.44 -6.76
C ARG A 217 -4.78 -17.41 -5.61
N ARG A 218 -3.52 -17.87 -5.45
CA ARG A 218 -3.14 -18.70 -4.29
C ARG A 218 -3.23 -17.94 -2.98
N LEU A 219 -2.78 -16.68 -2.93
CA LEU A 219 -2.90 -15.86 -1.71
C LEU A 219 -4.35 -15.64 -1.32
N ALA A 220 -5.19 -15.21 -2.25
CA ALA A 220 -6.62 -15.01 -2.01
C ALA A 220 -7.30 -16.31 -1.55
N GLY A 221 -7.00 -17.44 -2.20
CA GLY A 221 -7.58 -18.73 -1.84
C GLY A 221 -7.11 -19.30 -0.51
N ARG A 222 -5.99 -18.78 0.07
CA ARG A 222 -5.50 -19.20 1.40
C ARG A 222 -5.96 -18.30 2.54
N ALA A 223 -6.43 -17.10 2.24
CA ALA A 223 -7.04 -16.22 3.24
C ALA A 223 -8.43 -16.75 3.61
N ALA A 224 -8.83 -16.58 4.87
CA ALA A 224 -10.12 -17.07 5.38
C ALA A 224 -11.31 -16.49 4.60
N ASN A 225 -11.24 -15.19 4.24
CA ASN A 225 -12.21 -14.47 3.44
C ASN A 225 -11.47 -13.68 2.34
N GLY A 226 -10.86 -14.40 1.39
CA GLY A 226 -10.02 -13.81 0.36
C GLY A 226 -10.75 -13.61 -0.96
N GLN A 227 -10.52 -12.46 -1.60
CA GLN A 227 -10.99 -12.10 -2.93
C GLN A 227 -9.80 -11.68 -3.80
N LEU A 228 -9.89 -11.91 -5.12
CA LEU A 228 -8.92 -11.44 -6.10
C LEU A 228 -9.62 -10.49 -7.07
N LEU A 229 -8.97 -9.34 -7.30
CA LEU A 229 -9.35 -8.39 -8.34
C LEU A 229 -8.16 -8.17 -9.29
N GLU A 230 -8.40 -8.35 -10.58
CA GLU A 230 -7.46 -8.01 -11.66
C GLU A 230 -7.91 -6.69 -12.31
N ILE A 231 -6.97 -5.74 -12.47
CA ILE A 231 -7.24 -4.45 -13.10
C ILE A 231 -6.57 -4.44 -14.46
N GLU A 232 -7.38 -4.35 -15.51
CA GLU A 232 -6.93 -4.39 -16.90
C GLU A 232 -6.04 -3.20 -17.26
N GLY A 233 -5.04 -3.46 -18.13
CA GLY A 233 -4.13 -2.45 -18.64
C GLY A 233 -3.26 -1.78 -17.56
N ALA A 234 -2.87 -2.53 -16.56
CA ALA A 234 -2.00 -2.07 -15.49
C ALA A 234 -0.89 -3.07 -15.20
N GLY A 235 0.32 -2.55 -14.95
CA GLY A 235 1.47 -3.28 -14.45
C GLY A 235 1.52 -3.36 -12.92
N HIS A 236 2.74 -3.38 -12.39
CA HIS A 236 2.98 -3.56 -10.95
C HIS A 236 2.54 -2.35 -10.11
N VAL A 237 2.74 -1.11 -10.60
CA VAL A 237 2.40 0.13 -9.88
C VAL A 237 0.95 0.55 -10.18
N VAL A 238 0.01 -0.40 -9.98
CA VAL A 238 -1.41 -0.26 -10.32
C VAL A 238 -2.06 0.96 -9.65
N GLN A 239 -1.68 1.29 -8.41
CA GLN A 239 -2.19 2.43 -7.65
C GLN A 239 -1.83 3.81 -8.24
N HIS A 240 -0.84 3.88 -9.12
CA HIS A 240 -0.46 5.11 -9.81
C HIS A 240 -1.10 5.22 -11.19
N ASN A 241 -1.14 4.11 -11.93
CA ASN A 241 -1.61 4.10 -13.31
C ASN A 241 -3.13 3.96 -13.44
N ARG A 242 -3.76 3.28 -12.47
CA ARG A 242 -5.20 3.02 -12.37
C ARG A 242 -5.74 3.42 -11.01
N SER A 243 -5.35 4.60 -10.54
CA SER A 243 -5.69 5.07 -9.20
C SER A 243 -7.19 5.17 -8.94
N GLU A 244 -8.00 5.51 -9.95
CA GLU A 244 -9.47 5.58 -9.84
C GLU A 244 -10.08 4.19 -9.64
N ASP A 245 -9.66 3.20 -10.43
CA ASP A 245 -10.12 1.81 -10.33
C ASP A 245 -9.73 1.20 -8.98
N VAL A 246 -8.49 1.47 -8.53
CA VAL A 246 -8.01 1.00 -7.23
C VAL A 246 -8.75 1.67 -6.07
N ALA A 247 -8.98 2.99 -6.14
CA ALA A 247 -9.75 3.71 -5.13
C ALA A 247 -11.18 3.17 -5.02
N ALA A 248 -11.84 2.98 -6.17
CA ALA A 248 -13.16 2.39 -6.23
C ALA A 248 -13.21 1.01 -5.57
N ALA A 249 -12.26 0.13 -5.92
CA ALA A 249 -12.18 -1.22 -5.37
C ALA A 249 -11.96 -1.23 -3.85
N ILE A 250 -11.09 -0.36 -3.33
CA ILE A 250 -10.84 -0.25 -1.88
C ILE A 250 -12.09 0.25 -1.15
N LEU A 251 -12.74 1.31 -1.67
CA LEU A 251 -13.94 1.88 -1.05
C LEU A 251 -15.11 0.89 -1.07
N ASP A 252 -15.33 0.22 -2.19
CA ASP A 252 -16.39 -0.78 -2.33
C ASP A 252 -16.15 -1.98 -1.39
N PHE A 253 -14.90 -2.49 -1.33
CA PHE A 253 -14.54 -3.57 -0.43
C PHE A 253 -14.68 -3.18 1.05
N ALA A 254 -14.37 -1.93 1.39
CA ALA A 254 -14.53 -1.40 2.74
C ALA A 254 -15.97 -1.01 3.09
N GLY A 255 -16.91 -1.06 2.15
CA GLY A 255 -18.28 -0.60 2.34
C GLY A 255 -18.41 0.92 2.54
N ILE A 256 -17.42 1.69 2.05
CA ILE A 256 -17.38 3.14 2.17
C ILE A 256 -18.05 3.76 0.94
N ARG A 257 -19.10 4.56 1.16
CA ARG A 257 -19.79 5.24 0.06
C ARG A 257 -18.92 6.36 -0.54
N ARG A 258 -18.80 6.35 -1.86
CA ARG A 258 -18.24 7.46 -2.62
C ARG A 258 -19.17 8.70 -2.51
N PRO A 259 -18.63 9.94 -2.60
CA PRO A 259 -19.47 11.11 -2.82
C PRO A 259 -20.35 10.85 -4.04
N ALA A 260 -21.66 11.15 -3.97
CA ALA A 260 -22.50 11.11 -5.16
C ALA A 260 -21.88 12.07 -6.19
N GLU A 261 -21.67 11.58 -7.42
CA GLU A 261 -21.40 12.48 -8.54
C GLU A 261 -22.52 13.51 -8.53
N GLU A 262 -22.20 14.80 -8.33
CA GLU A 262 -23.16 15.86 -8.56
C GLU A 262 -23.55 15.77 -10.05
N VAL A 263 -24.72 15.20 -10.30
CA VAL A 263 -25.36 15.30 -11.60
C VAL A 263 -25.58 16.79 -11.81
N HIS A 264 -24.71 17.42 -12.58
CA HIS A 264 -24.93 18.80 -13.03
C HIS A 264 -26.23 18.78 -13.82
N PRO A 265 -27.32 19.41 -13.33
CA PRO A 265 -28.53 19.53 -14.14
C PRO A 265 -28.11 20.33 -15.38
N GLY A 266 -28.29 19.69 -16.56
CA GLY A 266 -27.92 20.24 -17.85
C GLY A 266 -28.35 21.68 -17.95
N ARG A 267 -27.43 22.55 -18.40
CA ARG A 267 -27.78 23.91 -18.84
C ARG A 267 -28.88 23.77 -19.90
N PRO A 268 -30.03 24.41 -19.74
CA PRO A 268 -30.98 24.51 -20.83
C PRO A 268 -30.33 25.31 -21.98
N GLY A 269 -30.37 24.73 -23.17
CA GLY A 269 -29.93 25.35 -24.43
C GLY A 269 -30.75 26.56 -24.87
#